data_54d0801566f3d796134844dfbcab8ebf
#
_entry.id   54d0801566f3d796134844dfbcab8ebf
#
_cell.length_a   1.000
_cell.length_b   1.000
_cell.length_c   1.000
_cell.angle_alpha   90.00
_cell.angle_beta   90.00
_cell.angle_gamma   90.00
#
_symmetry.space_group_name_H-M   'P 1'
#
loop_
_entity.id
_entity.type
_entity.pdbx_description
1 polymer ?
#
loop_
_entity_poly.entity_id
_entity_poly.type
_entity_poly.pdbx_seq_one_letter_code
_entity_poly.pdbx_strand_id
1 'polypeptide(L)'
;MLKRSSALTAAVLSVVLWIAGLSISSANDNLASKATDQETLAWVKSNANTILLSAWVFAVGCLAFMWFLGIVRGRLAEVEGGTGTLSGIMFGAGVAAAAFAMATTGDVPSAISKDDISPATAGALHHLGDLFFVVAELALVVVMVSFAVLVLRTAVCPRWWAYVSLVVAIVLVIGPIGWAALIFGTPIWALVTGFMLDRKAGAPATAPAAA
;
A
#
# COMPACT_ATOMS: atom_id res chain seq x y z
N MET A 1 23.34 -16.66 8.86
CA MET A 1 22.56 -16.78 7.59
C MET A 1 21.11 -16.45 7.92
N LEU A 2 20.64 -15.22 7.68
CA LEU A 2 19.21 -14.90 7.71
C LEU A 2 18.55 -15.73 6.60
N LYS A 3 17.65 -16.64 6.98
CA LYS A 3 16.78 -17.35 6.05
C LYS A 3 16.19 -16.28 5.10
N ARG A 4 16.36 -16.44 3.78
CA ARG A 4 15.79 -15.52 2.77
C ARG A 4 14.33 -15.25 3.16
N SER A 5 14.03 -14.05 3.62
CA SER A 5 12.67 -13.70 4.01
C SER A 5 11.77 -13.86 2.78
N SER A 6 10.66 -14.57 2.97
CA SER A 6 9.71 -14.84 1.90
C SER A 6 8.98 -13.54 1.54
N ALA A 7 9.01 -13.17 0.27
CA ALA A 7 8.25 -12.03 -0.24
C ALA A 7 6.74 -12.28 -0.08
N LEU A 8 6.30 -13.51 -0.29
CA LEU A 8 4.90 -13.89 -0.12
C LEU A 8 4.46 -13.75 1.34
N THR A 9 5.28 -14.17 2.32
CA THR A 9 4.91 -14.02 3.74
C THR A 9 4.74 -12.55 4.12
N ALA A 10 5.64 -11.68 3.67
CA ALA A 10 5.53 -10.24 3.92
C ALA A 10 4.30 -9.63 3.24
N ALA A 11 4.00 -10.04 2.00
CA ALA A 11 2.80 -9.62 1.28
C ALA A 11 1.52 -10.08 1.99
N VAL A 12 1.44 -11.35 2.42
CA VAL A 12 0.27 -11.88 3.15
C VAL A 12 0.05 -11.12 4.45
N LEU A 13 1.11 -10.91 5.24
CA LEU A 13 1.00 -10.15 6.49
C LEU A 13 0.49 -8.73 6.24
N SER A 14 1.05 -8.05 5.25
CA SER A 14 0.61 -6.71 4.85
C SER A 14 -0.87 -6.70 4.46
N VAL A 15 -1.29 -7.60 3.58
CA VAL A 15 -2.66 -7.63 3.05
C VAL A 15 -3.67 -7.97 4.14
N VAL A 16 -3.37 -8.95 5.01
CA VAL A 16 -4.27 -9.33 6.11
C VAL A 16 -4.48 -8.14 7.06
N LEU A 17 -3.40 -7.46 7.46
CA LEU A 17 -3.49 -6.31 8.37
C LEU A 17 -4.15 -5.09 7.70
N TRP A 18 -3.88 -4.86 6.41
CA TRP A 18 -4.53 -3.81 5.64
C TRP A 18 -6.05 -4.02 5.59
N ILE A 19 -6.49 -5.21 5.17
CA ILE A 19 -7.92 -5.54 5.09
C ILE A 19 -8.55 -5.50 6.49
N ALA A 20 -7.89 -6.03 7.52
CA ALA A 20 -8.39 -5.99 8.89
C ALA A 20 -8.59 -4.55 9.37
N GLY A 21 -7.61 -3.66 9.17
CA GLY A 21 -7.72 -2.25 9.53
C GLY A 21 -8.89 -1.56 8.83
N LEU A 22 -9.02 -1.74 7.51
CA LEU A 22 -10.13 -1.21 6.72
C LEU A 22 -11.49 -1.79 7.17
N SER A 23 -11.56 -3.08 7.48
CA SER A 23 -12.80 -3.72 7.93
C SER A 23 -13.25 -3.20 9.30
N ILE A 24 -12.32 -2.95 10.23
CA ILE A 24 -12.62 -2.34 11.53
C ILE A 24 -13.14 -0.91 11.33
N SER A 25 -12.51 -0.14 10.43
CA SER A 25 -12.96 1.22 10.11
C SER A 25 -14.36 1.23 9.52
N SER A 26 -14.62 0.39 8.51
CA SER A 26 -15.90 0.35 7.79
C SER A 26 -17.07 -0.17 8.63
N ALA A 27 -16.81 -0.94 9.69
CA ALA A 27 -17.87 -1.49 10.55
C ALA A 27 -18.68 -0.40 11.28
N ASN A 28 -18.11 0.80 11.45
CA ASN A 28 -18.75 1.95 12.10
C ASN A 28 -18.79 3.20 11.19
N ASP A 29 -18.55 3.04 9.89
CA ASP A 29 -18.56 4.13 8.95
C ASP A 29 -20.00 4.45 8.53
N ASN A 30 -20.66 5.26 9.35
CA ASN A 30 -22.00 5.80 9.11
C ASN A 30 -21.99 7.33 8.94
N LEU A 31 -20.80 7.92 8.77
CA LEU A 31 -20.68 9.34 8.50
C LEU A 31 -21.14 9.65 7.06
N ALA A 32 -22.05 10.63 6.94
CA ALA A 32 -22.52 11.05 5.62
C ALA A 32 -21.39 11.71 4.82
N SER A 33 -21.33 11.48 3.50
CA SER A 33 -20.31 12.10 2.62
C SER A 33 -20.36 13.63 2.57
N LYS A 34 -21.42 14.25 3.08
CA LYS A 34 -21.61 15.70 3.22
C LYS A 34 -21.86 16.10 4.67
N ALA A 35 -21.26 15.37 5.60
CA ALA A 35 -21.38 15.69 7.02
C ALA A 35 -20.80 17.08 7.30
N THR A 36 -21.45 17.81 8.19
CA THR A 36 -20.94 19.06 8.74
C THR A 36 -19.78 18.79 9.69
N ASP A 37 -18.95 19.81 9.95
CA ASP A 37 -17.85 19.71 10.92
C ASP A 37 -18.34 19.24 12.30
N GLN A 38 -19.55 19.64 12.71
CA GLN A 38 -20.16 19.24 13.97
C GLN A 38 -20.54 17.76 13.98
N GLU A 39 -21.10 17.24 12.88
CA GLU A 39 -21.43 15.83 12.72
C GLU A 39 -20.17 14.98 12.68
N THR A 40 -19.11 15.45 11.97
CA THR A 40 -17.80 14.80 11.94
C THR A 40 -17.21 14.68 13.34
N LEU A 41 -17.20 15.76 14.12
CA LEU A 41 -16.71 15.72 15.51
C LEU A 41 -17.54 14.78 16.39
N ALA A 42 -18.86 14.80 16.27
CA ALA A 42 -19.74 13.90 17.03
C ALA A 42 -19.47 12.43 16.70
N TRP A 43 -19.31 12.12 15.41
CA TRP A 43 -18.95 10.79 14.94
C TRP A 43 -17.58 10.36 15.47
N VAL A 44 -16.55 11.19 15.39
CA VAL A 44 -15.21 10.91 15.93
C VAL A 44 -15.28 10.61 17.43
N LYS A 45 -16.01 11.43 18.20
CA LYS A 45 -16.17 11.22 19.67
C LYS A 45 -16.81 9.88 20.00
N SER A 46 -17.84 9.48 19.24
CA SER A 46 -18.53 8.20 19.45
C SER A 46 -17.72 6.99 19.03
N ASN A 47 -16.81 7.15 18.05
CA ASN A 47 -16.04 6.05 17.46
C ASN A 47 -14.53 6.09 17.78
N ALA A 48 -14.07 6.94 18.69
CA ALA A 48 -12.65 7.20 18.93
C ALA A 48 -11.80 5.93 19.11
N ASN A 49 -12.27 4.96 19.91
CA ASN A 49 -11.54 3.73 20.14
C ASN A 49 -11.43 2.85 18.89
N THR A 50 -12.48 2.81 18.08
CA THR A 50 -12.50 2.06 16.82
C THR A 50 -11.56 2.73 15.79
N ILE A 51 -11.60 4.05 15.69
CA ILE A 51 -10.69 4.85 14.83
C ILE A 51 -9.23 4.55 15.21
N LEU A 52 -8.89 4.62 16.50
CA LEU A 52 -7.54 4.34 16.98
C LEU A 52 -7.11 2.90 16.69
N LEU A 53 -7.97 1.92 16.98
CA LEU A 53 -7.67 0.51 16.74
C LEU A 53 -7.47 0.23 15.24
N SER A 54 -8.38 0.69 14.38
CA SER A 54 -8.29 0.51 12.93
C SER A 54 -7.02 1.14 12.38
N ALA A 55 -6.69 2.36 12.81
CA ALA A 55 -5.50 3.07 12.39
C ALA A 55 -4.20 2.35 12.79
N TRP A 56 -4.12 1.81 14.02
CA TRP A 56 -2.97 1.02 14.45
C TRP A 56 -2.81 -0.25 13.63
N VAL A 57 -3.88 -1.03 13.44
CA VAL A 57 -3.84 -2.27 12.64
C VAL A 57 -3.44 -1.96 11.20
N PHE A 58 -4.01 -0.92 10.62
CA PHE A 58 -3.69 -0.47 9.27
C PHE A 58 -2.24 0.01 9.14
N ALA A 59 -1.75 0.79 10.11
CA ALA A 59 -0.36 1.26 10.11
C ALA A 59 0.64 0.10 10.15
N VAL A 60 0.40 -0.93 10.98
CA VAL A 60 1.25 -2.14 10.99
C VAL A 60 1.19 -2.85 9.64
N GLY A 61 0.03 -2.88 8.97
CA GLY A 61 -0.10 -3.37 7.59
C GLY A 61 0.74 -2.59 6.58
N CYS A 62 0.76 -1.27 6.68
CA CYS A 62 1.60 -0.39 5.86
C CYS A 62 3.10 -0.63 6.11
N LEU A 63 3.52 -0.80 7.37
CA LEU A 63 4.90 -1.17 7.69
C LEU A 63 5.29 -2.53 7.11
N ALA A 64 4.41 -3.52 7.18
CA ALA A 64 4.62 -4.83 6.54
C ALA A 64 4.71 -4.70 5.01
N PHE A 65 3.94 -3.79 4.40
CA PHE A 65 4.03 -3.49 2.97
C PHE A 65 5.38 -2.84 2.60
N MET A 66 5.89 -1.90 3.40
CA MET A 66 7.23 -1.35 3.20
C MET A 66 8.29 -2.45 3.27
N TRP A 67 8.17 -3.38 4.22
CA TRP A 67 9.06 -4.53 4.32
C TRP A 67 8.98 -5.43 3.08
N PHE A 68 7.78 -5.74 2.61
CA PHE A 68 7.57 -6.46 1.36
C PHE A 68 8.27 -5.78 0.19
N LEU A 69 8.07 -4.47 0.02
CA LEU A 69 8.71 -3.69 -1.05
C LEU A 69 10.24 -3.68 -0.94
N GLY A 70 10.78 -3.69 0.27
CA GLY A 70 12.22 -3.83 0.52
C GLY A 70 12.77 -5.16 -0.03
N ILE A 71 12.05 -6.27 0.20
CA ILE A 71 12.41 -7.58 -0.34
C ILE A 71 12.31 -7.58 -1.87
N VAL A 72 11.21 -7.03 -2.42
CA VAL A 72 11.00 -6.90 -3.87
C VAL A 72 12.14 -6.09 -4.50
N ARG A 73 12.47 -4.92 -3.91
CA ARG A 73 13.58 -4.08 -4.36
C ARG A 73 14.90 -4.85 -4.43
N GLY A 74 15.24 -5.59 -3.36
CA GLY A 74 16.49 -6.36 -3.33
C GLY A 74 16.58 -7.35 -4.50
N ARG A 75 15.50 -8.08 -4.77
CA ARG A 75 15.44 -9.06 -5.89
C ARG A 75 15.43 -8.40 -7.27
N LEU A 76 14.78 -7.25 -7.40
CA LEU A 76 14.76 -6.50 -8.66
C LEU A 76 16.11 -5.84 -8.95
N ALA A 77 16.79 -5.29 -7.95
CA ALA A 77 18.11 -4.69 -8.09
C ALA A 77 19.16 -5.71 -8.55
N GLU A 78 19.09 -6.98 -8.06
CA GLU A 78 19.97 -8.06 -8.51
C GLU A 78 19.89 -8.32 -10.02
N VAL A 79 18.71 -8.19 -10.61
CA VAL A 79 18.47 -8.46 -12.05
C VAL A 79 18.48 -7.21 -12.92
N GLU A 80 18.25 -6.03 -12.33
CA GLU A 80 18.33 -4.73 -13.01
C GLU A 80 19.76 -4.42 -13.43
N GLY A 81 20.72 -4.78 -12.58
CA GLY A 81 22.13 -4.42 -12.76
C GLY A 81 22.42 -2.94 -12.54
N GLY A 82 23.67 -2.53 -12.72
CA GLY A 82 24.09 -1.15 -12.55
C GLY A 82 23.80 -0.59 -11.15
N THR A 83 23.18 0.58 -11.07
CA THR A 83 22.90 1.28 -9.82
C THR A 83 21.58 0.88 -9.15
N GLY A 84 20.75 0.03 -9.79
CA GLY A 84 19.42 -0.31 -9.29
C GLY A 84 18.48 0.90 -9.18
N THR A 85 18.54 1.79 -10.17
CA THR A 85 17.81 3.08 -10.13
C THR A 85 16.29 2.88 -10.14
N LEU A 86 15.77 2.05 -11.06
CA LEU A 86 14.31 1.83 -11.16
C LEU A 86 13.76 1.09 -9.95
N SER A 87 14.48 0.08 -9.44
CA SER A 87 14.10 -0.61 -8.21
C SER A 87 14.16 0.33 -7.00
N GLY A 88 15.10 1.29 -6.99
CA GLY A 88 15.18 2.35 -6.01
C GLY A 88 13.99 3.32 -6.08
N ILE A 89 13.62 3.78 -7.28
CA ILE A 89 12.44 4.64 -7.51
C ILE A 89 11.16 3.92 -7.06
N MET A 90 10.99 2.66 -7.47
CA MET A 90 9.85 1.84 -7.07
C MET A 90 9.73 1.74 -5.54
N PHE A 91 10.84 1.48 -4.85
CA PHE A 91 10.86 1.35 -3.40
C PHE A 91 10.56 2.70 -2.71
N GLY A 92 11.21 3.79 -3.14
CA GLY A 92 10.99 5.12 -2.58
C GLY A 92 9.54 5.58 -2.74
N ALA A 93 8.96 5.39 -3.94
CA ALA A 93 7.56 5.68 -4.18
C ALA A 93 6.62 4.81 -3.33
N GLY A 94 6.96 3.53 -3.13
CA GLY A 94 6.17 2.64 -2.29
C GLY A 94 6.22 2.99 -0.81
N VAL A 95 7.37 3.45 -0.30
CA VAL A 95 7.49 4.00 1.06
C VAL A 95 6.64 5.26 1.21
N ALA A 96 6.69 6.16 0.22
CA ALA A 96 5.86 7.36 0.21
C ALA A 96 4.36 6.99 0.18
N ALA A 97 3.96 6.05 -0.69
CA ALA A 97 2.58 5.57 -0.75
C ALA A 97 2.09 5.02 0.60
N ALA A 98 2.89 4.19 1.25
CA ALA A 98 2.54 3.64 2.56
C ALA A 98 2.48 4.72 3.66
N ALA A 99 3.38 5.71 3.63
CA ALA A 99 3.36 6.84 4.56
C ALA A 99 2.10 7.70 4.38
N PHE A 100 1.74 8.03 3.14
CA PHE A 100 0.51 8.76 2.84
C PHE A 100 -0.72 7.92 3.16
N ALA A 101 -0.72 6.61 2.90
CA ALA A 101 -1.79 5.71 3.31
C ALA A 101 -1.99 5.72 4.85
N MET A 102 -0.93 5.71 5.64
CA MET A 102 -1.05 5.89 7.09
C MET A 102 -1.63 7.26 7.46
N ALA A 103 -1.30 8.31 6.70
CA ALA A 103 -1.80 9.66 6.94
C ALA A 103 -3.28 9.85 6.53
N THR A 104 -3.87 8.91 5.76
CA THR A 104 -5.33 8.94 5.47
C THR A 104 -6.18 8.80 6.73
N THR A 105 -5.59 8.34 7.83
CA THR A 105 -6.25 8.28 9.14
C THR A 105 -6.29 9.67 9.82
N GLY A 106 -6.73 10.69 9.07
CA GLY A 106 -6.82 12.09 9.53
C GLY A 106 -7.66 12.30 10.79
N ASP A 107 -8.58 11.36 11.06
CA ASP A 107 -9.42 11.39 12.26
C ASP A 107 -8.69 10.97 13.55
N VAL A 108 -7.49 10.38 13.47
CA VAL A 108 -6.71 9.95 14.64
C VAL A 108 -6.37 11.09 15.60
N PRO A 109 -5.85 12.25 15.15
CA PRO A 109 -5.61 13.38 16.05
C PRO A 109 -6.90 13.85 16.72
N SER A 110 -8.02 13.86 15.97
CA SER A 110 -9.34 14.22 16.49
C SER A 110 -9.84 13.20 17.52
N ALA A 111 -9.60 11.91 17.32
CA ALA A 111 -9.97 10.85 18.26
C ALA A 111 -9.14 10.89 19.56
N ILE A 112 -7.87 11.29 19.48
CA ILE A 112 -7.00 11.48 20.64
C ILE A 112 -7.42 12.70 21.46
N SER A 113 -7.68 13.84 20.77
CA SER A 113 -7.99 15.14 21.39
C SER A 113 -9.49 15.43 21.46
N LYS A 114 -10.34 14.42 21.47
CA LYS A 114 -11.79 14.50 21.31
C LYS A 114 -12.51 15.51 22.21
N ASP A 115 -11.94 15.81 23.37
CA ASP A 115 -12.54 16.72 24.35
C ASP A 115 -12.07 18.18 24.13
N ASP A 116 -10.91 18.40 23.50
CA ASP A 116 -10.25 19.69 23.35
C ASP A 116 -10.21 20.19 21.89
N ILE A 117 -10.79 19.45 20.93
CA ILE A 117 -10.74 19.79 19.52
C ILE A 117 -12.01 20.53 19.07
N SER A 118 -11.83 21.56 18.23
CA SER A 118 -12.97 22.27 17.62
C SER A 118 -13.60 21.49 16.46
N PRO A 119 -14.89 21.67 16.16
CA PRO A 119 -15.54 21.06 14.99
C PRO A 119 -14.79 21.37 13.68
N ALA A 120 -14.41 22.63 13.46
CA ALA A 120 -13.70 23.05 12.25
C ALA A 120 -12.35 22.36 12.10
N THR A 121 -11.62 22.10 13.20
CA THR A 121 -10.36 21.36 13.15
C THR A 121 -10.59 19.88 12.84
N ALA A 122 -11.62 19.27 13.42
CA ALA A 122 -11.96 17.88 13.14
C ALA A 122 -12.36 17.69 11.67
N GLY A 123 -13.20 18.57 11.12
CA GLY A 123 -13.57 18.56 9.70
C GLY A 123 -12.36 18.75 8.78
N ALA A 124 -11.48 19.70 9.08
CA ALA A 124 -10.27 19.92 8.30
C ALA A 124 -9.33 18.71 8.29
N LEU A 125 -9.15 18.03 9.43
CA LEU A 125 -8.31 16.81 9.52
C LEU A 125 -8.92 15.64 8.76
N HIS A 126 -10.24 15.50 8.80
CA HIS A 126 -10.97 14.49 8.03
C HIS A 126 -10.71 14.67 6.52
N HIS A 127 -10.94 15.88 5.99
CA HIS A 127 -10.69 16.19 4.57
C HIS A 127 -9.20 16.08 4.18
N LEU A 128 -8.28 16.34 5.11
CA LEU A 128 -6.85 16.12 4.86
C LEU A 128 -6.55 14.63 4.65
N GLY A 129 -7.25 13.74 5.36
CA GLY A 129 -7.19 12.30 5.13
C GLY A 129 -7.56 11.92 3.70
N ASP A 130 -8.63 12.50 3.15
CA ASP A 130 -9.05 12.28 1.75
C ASP A 130 -7.96 12.72 0.75
N LEU A 131 -7.31 13.86 0.99
CA LEU A 131 -6.21 14.33 0.16
C LEU A 131 -5.03 13.35 0.18
N PHE A 132 -4.65 12.87 1.36
CA PHE A 132 -3.55 11.89 1.48
C PHE A 132 -3.86 10.57 0.80
N PHE A 133 -5.13 10.19 0.74
CA PHE A 133 -5.57 9.01 -0.02
C PHE A 133 -5.21 9.15 -1.50
N VAL A 134 -5.56 10.28 -2.13
CA VAL A 134 -5.22 10.57 -3.53
C VAL A 134 -3.70 10.60 -3.75
N VAL A 135 -2.94 11.17 -2.81
CA VAL A 135 -1.47 11.21 -2.92
C VAL A 135 -0.87 9.80 -2.83
N ALA A 136 -1.43 8.92 -1.98
CA ALA A 136 -1.03 7.53 -1.90
C ALA A 136 -1.29 6.78 -3.21
N GLU A 137 -2.45 7.01 -3.87
CA GLU A 137 -2.75 6.46 -5.20
C GLU A 137 -1.70 6.87 -6.23
N LEU A 138 -1.39 8.17 -6.32
CA LEU A 138 -0.39 8.69 -7.26
C LEU A 138 1.02 8.11 -7.00
N ALA A 139 1.41 7.95 -5.75
CA ALA A 139 2.67 7.31 -5.42
C ALA A 139 2.70 5.82 -5.84
N LEU A 140 1.57 5.10 -5.69
CA LEU A 140 1.45 3.72 -6.17
C LEU A 140 1.52 3.61 -7.71
N VAL A 141 1.07 4.61 -8.45
CA VAL A 141 1.27 4.64 -9.92
C VAL A 141 2.75 4.52 -10.26
N VAL A 142 3.62 5.26 -9.56
CA VAL A 142 5.07 5.18 -9.77
C VAL A 142 5.62 3.79 -9.44
N VAL A 143 5.11 3.15 -8.37
CA VAL A 143 5.46 1.76 -8.02
C VAL A 143 5.11 0.81 -9.17
N MET A 144 3.86 0.86 -9.65
CA MET A 144 3.34 -0.04 -10.67
C MET A 144 4.06 0.14 -12.02
N VAL A 145 4.31 1.38 -12.43
CA VAL A 145 5.02 1.69 -13.68
C VAL A 145 6.47 1.25 -13.59
N SER A 146 7.18 1.60 -12.51
CA SER A 146 8.59 1.20 -12.33
C SER A 146 8.75 -0.32 -12.30
N PHE A 147 7.87 -1.02 -11.59
CA PHE A 147 7.83 -2.48 -11.56
C PHE A 147 7.58 -3.06 -12.95
N ALA A 148 6.59 -2.54 -13.68
CA ALA A 148 6.28 -3.02 -15.02
C ALA A 148 7.46 -2.85 -16.00
N VAL A 149 8.12 -1.70 -15.97
CA VAL A 149 9.32 -1.45 -16.80
C VAL A 149 10.43 -2.43 -16.46
N LEU A 150 10.67 -2.69 -15.17
CA LEU A 150 11.67 -3.67 -14.72
C LEU A 150 11.34 -5.09 -15.21
N VAL A 151 10.10 -5.53 -15.06
CA VAL A 151 9.67 -6.87 -15.52
C VAL A 151 9.82 -7.00 -17.03
N LEU A 152 9.47 -5.96 -17.81
CA LEU A 152 9.62 -5.99 -19.28
C LEU A 152 11.08 -6.06 -19.72
N ARG A 153 12.00 -5.42 -18.98
CA ARG A 153 13.43 -5.38 -19.29
C ARG A 153 14.17 -6.64 -18.83
N THR A 154 13.81 -7.22 -17.69
CA THR A 154 14.59 -8.26 -17.02
C THR A 154 13.95 -9.64 -17.08
N ALA A 155 12.68 -9.74 -17.48
CA ALA A 155 11.88 -10.97 -17.46
C ALA A 155 11.89 -11.68 -16.07
N VAL A 156 12.05 -10.92 -15.00
CA VAL A 156 12.03 -11.43 -13.61
C VAL A 156 10.67 -12.01 -13.22
N CYS A 157 9.60 -11.52 -13.84
CA CYS A 157 8.25 -12.09 -13.80
C CYS A 157 7.75 -12.29 -15.24
N PRO A 158 6.67 -13.06 -15.46
CA PRO A 158 6.05 -13.16 -16.78
C PRO A 158 5.61 -11.78 -17.29
N ARG A 159 5.81 -11.50 -18.57
CA ARG A 159 5.49 -10.20 -19.20
C ARG A 159 4.03 -9.76 -19.01
N TRP A 160 3.10 -10.71 -18.97
CA TRP A 160 1.69 -10.37 -18.74
C TRP A 160 1.47 -9.65 -17.41
N TRP A 161 2.28 -9.95 -16.38
CA TRP A 161 2.18 -9.31 -15.08
C TRP A 161 2.63 -7.84 -15.10
N ALA A 162 3.56 -7.50 -15.99
CA ALA A 162 3.89 -6.09 -16.25
C ALA A 162 2.69 -5.33 -16.85
N TYR A 163 1.98 -5.93 -17.80
CA TYR A 163 0.78 -5.31 -18.37
C TYR A 163 -0.34 -5.17 -17.35
N VAL A 164 -0.57 -6.16 -16.50
CA VAL A 164 -1.51 -6.04 -15.37
C VAL A 164 -1.12 -4.88 -14.45
N SER A 165 0.16 -4.74 -14.12
CA SER A 165 0.65 -3.63 -13.29
C SER A 165 0.39 -2.26 -13.95
N LEU A 166 0.56 -2.14 -15.28
CA LEU A 166 0.22 -0.92 -16.01
C LEU A 166 -1.27 -0.62 -16.01
N VAL A 167 -2.12 -1.65 -16.14
CA VAL A 167 -3.58 -1.49 -16.02
C VAL A 167 -3.95 -0.99 -14.63
N VAL A 168 -3.39 -1.56 -13.57
CA VAL A 168 -3.61 -1.08 -12.20
C VAL A 168 -3.14 0.38 -12.06
N ALA A 169 -1.98 0.74 -12.63
CA ALA A 169 -1.49 2.12 -12.62
C ALA A 169 -2.46 3.09 -13.31
N ILE A 170 -3.03 2.69 -14.45
CA ILE A 170 -4.03 3.52 -15.17
C ILE A 170 -5.29 3.70 -14.32
N VAL A 171 -5.78 2.62 -13.70
CA VAL A 171 -6.99 2.68 -12.86
C VAL A 171 -6.77 3.57 -11.64
N LEU A 172 -5.58 3.54 -11.01
CA LEU A 172 -5.22 4.42 -9.90
C LEU A 172 -5.28 5.92 -10.24
N VAL A 173 -5.08 6.30 -11.50
CA VAL A 173 -5.17 7.71 -11.95
C VAL A 173 -6.62 8.13 -12.23
N ILE A 174 -7.53 7.17 -12.46
CA ILE A 174 -8.92 7.49 -12.76
C ILE A 174 -9.67 7.70 -11.44
N GLY A 175 -9.77 8.96 -10.98
CA GLY A 175 -10.32 9.36 -9.69
C GLY A 175 -11.54 8.59 -9.19
N PRO A 176 -12.64 8.44 -10.01
CA PRO A 176 -13.85 7.76 -9.54
C PRO A 176 -13.69 6.27 -9.19
N ILE A 177 -12.64 5.60 -9.68
CA ILE A 177 -12.42 4.17 -9.47
C ILE A 177 -11.03 3.85 -8.89
N GLY A 178 -10.16 4.86 -8.71
CA GLY A 178 -8.81 4.71 -8.18
C GLY A 178 -8.78 4.02 -6.82
N TRP A 179 -9.73 4.38 -5.95
CA TRP A 179 -9.89 3.78 -4.64
C TRP A 179 -10.03 2.24 -4.69
N ALA A 180 -10.72 1.70 -5.70
CA ALA A 180 -10.88 0.26 -5.84
C ALA A 180 -9.54 -0.42 -6.22
N ALA A 181 -8.74 0.23 -7.06
CA ALA A 181 -7.39 -0.25 -7.38
C ALA A 181 -6.46 -0.18 -6.17
N LEU A 182 -6.58 0.84 -5.33
CA LEU A 182 -5.80 0.95 -4.10
C LEU A 182 -6.20 -0.13 -3.10
N ILE A 183 -7.51 -0.28 -2.82
CA ILE A 183 -8.02 -1.18 -1.77
C ILE A 183 -7.95 -2.66 -2.18
N PHE A 184 -8.20 -3.00 -3.44
CA PHE A 184 -8.24 -4.38 -3.92
C PHE A 184 -7.10 -4.73 -4.87
N GLY A 185 -6.80 -3.84 -5.82
CA GLY A 185 -5.78 -4.07 -6.84
C GLY A 185 -4.38 -4.18 -6.25
N THR A 186 -4.01 -3.27 -5.35
CA THR A 186 -2.69 -3.26 -4.71
C THR A 186 -2.44 -4.49 -3.82
N PRO A 187 -3.36 -4.92 -2.94
CA PRO A 187 -3.22 -6.18 -2.22
C PRO A 187 -3.07 -7.41 -3.11
N ILE A 188 -3.91 -7.53 -4.14
CA ILE A 188 -3.81 -8.64 -5.11
C ILE A 188 -2.45 -8.61 -5.81
N TRP A 189 -2.01 -7.42 -6.25
CA TRP A 189 -0.72 -7.24 -6.88
C TRP A 189 0.44 -7.65 -5.95
N ALA A 190 0.39 -7.29 -4.67
CA ALA A 190 1.41 -7.65 -3.70
C ALA A 190 1.50 -9.17 -3.49
N LEU A 191 0.35 -9.85 -3.33
CA LEU A 191 0.29 -11.31 -3.15
C LEU A 191 0.85 -12.05 -4.36
N VAL A 192 0.40 -11.68 -5.57
CA VAL A 192 0.83 -12.34 -6.81
C VAL A 192 2.31 -12.09 -7.07
N THR A 193 2.78 -10.85 -6.86
CA THR A 193 4.20 -10.50 -7.00
C THR A 193 5.06 -11.29 -6.00
N GLY A 194 4.65 -11.35 -4.73
CA GLY A 194 5.33 -12.11 -3.69
C GLY A 194 5.43 -13.60 -4.06
N PHE A 195 4.33 -14.20 -4.50
CA PHE A 195 4.28 -15.59 -4.95
C PHE A 195 5.23 -15.87 -6.13
N MET A 196 5.18 -15.01 -7.17
CA MET A 196 6.02 -15.18 -8.37
C MET A 196 7.51 -15.10 -8.05
N LEU A 197 7.90 -14.13 -7.21
CA LEU A 197 9.29 -13.95 -6.83
C LEU A 197 9.82 -15.11 -5.96
N ASP A 198 9.02 -15.62 -5.03
CA ASP A 198 9.42 -16.74 -4.19
C ASP A 198 9.55 -18.05 -4.99
N ARG A 199 8.62 -18.29 -5.92
CA ARG A 199 8.66 -19.46 -6.80
C ARG A 199 9.92 -19.49 -7.66
N LYS A 200 10.36 -18.36 -8.19
CA LYS A 200 11.57 -18.25 -9.00
C LYS A 200 12.85 -18.45 -8.17
N ALA A 201 12.85 -18.00 -6.92
CA ALA A 201 13.97 -18.17 -6.01
C ALA A 201 14.18 -19.62 -5.54
N GLY A 202 13.14 -20.45 -5.61
CA GLY A 202 13.18 -21.88 -5.26
C GLY A 202 13.55 -22.82 -6.43
N ALA A 203 13.63 -22.30 -7.65
CA ALA A 203 14.02 -23.12 -8.79
C ALA A 203 15.53 -23.48 -8.69
N PRO A 204 15.92 -24.78 -8.79
CA PRO A 204 17.32 -25.14 -8.79
C PRO A 204 18.02 -24.44 -9.95
N ALA A 205 19.22 -23.87 -9.67
CA ALA A 205 20.07 -23.33 -10.72
C ALA A 205 20.34 -24.46 -11.74
N THR A 206 19.87 -24.29 -12.97
CA THR A 206 20.23 -25.19 -14.06
C THR A 206 21.74 -25.20 -14.15
N ALA A 207 22.35 -26.36 -13.91
CA ALA A 207 23.79 -26.54 -14.07
C ALA A 207 24.18 -26.04 -15.47
N PRO A 208 25.28 -25.26 -15.61
CA PRO A 208 25.77 -24.87 -16.91
C PRO A 208 25.98 -26.13 -17.74
N ALA A 209 25.40 -26.17 -18.95
CA ALA A 209 25.63 -27.22 -19.88
C ALA A 209 27.15 -27.31 -20.07
N ALA A 210 27.74 -28.49 -19.72
CA ALA A 210 29.12 -28.76 -19.96
C ALA A 210 29.37 -28.66 -21.48
N ALA A 211 30.20 -27.69 -21.87
CA ALA A 211 30.64 -27.49 -23.23
C ALA A 211 31.79 -28.44 -23.55
#